data_430a7808a05872396e8268c5ba7fdcab
#
_entry.id   430a7808a05872396e8268c5ba7fdcab
#
_cell.length_a   1.000
_cell.length_b   1.000
_cell.length_c   1.000
_cell.angle_alpha   90.00
_cell.angle_beta   90.00
_cell.angle_gamma   90.00
#
_symmetry.space_group_name_H-M   'P 1'
#
loop_
_entity.id
_entity.type
_entity.pdbx_description
1 polymer ?
#
loop_
_entity_poly.entity_id
_entity_poly.type
_entity_poly.pdbx_seq_one_letter_code
_entity_poly.pdbx_strand_id
1 'polypeptide(L)'
;MVGIDTKVLLRLLLDDDPAQSARMDAWLATLPATAGQVHIANVVLAEAVWTLISAYKQPKAALLPALQALLGEPMFSFENRAAVAAAVDTFAAASCGFSDCLIVASNLAAGCRATVTFDKAMQDLPGALPL
;
A
#
# COMPACT_ATOMS: atom_id res chain seq x y z
N MET A 1 -4.48 10.11 -16.20
CA MET A 1 -4.21 9.50 -14.88
C MET A 1 -4.81 10.39 -13.79
N VAL A 2 -5.50 9.80 -12.85
CA VAL A 2 -6.15 10.51 -11.74
C VAL A 2 -5.63 9.92 -10.43
N GLY A 3 -5.27 10.78 -9.47
CA GLY A 3 -4.89 10.34 -8.13
C GLY A 3 -6.11 10.12 -7.25
N ILE A 4 -6.02 9.15 -6.33
CA ILE A 4 -7.06 8.91 -5.32
C ILE A 4 -6.51 9.18 -3.92
N ASP A 5 -7.40 9.55 -3.01
CA ASP A 5 -7.06 9.73 -1.61
C ASP A 5 -7.29 8.44 -0.80
N THR A 6 -6.98 8.51 0.49
CA THR A 6 -7.09 7.37 1.40
C THR A 6 -8.51 6.84 1.50
N LYS A 7 -9.52 7.70 1.55
CA LYS A 7 -10.92 7.25 1.67
C LYS A 7 -11.40 6.51 0.43
N VAL A 8 -10.99 6.95 -0.74
CA VAL A 8 -11.30 6.24 -2.00
C VAL A 8 -10.61 4.87 -2.01
N LEU A 9 -9.34 4.81 -1.64
CA LEU A 9 -8.62 3.53 -1.55
C LEU A 9 -9.28 2.59 -0.52
N LEU A 10 -9.69 3.09 0.62
CA LEU A 10 -10.41 2.29 1.62
C LEU A 10 -11.70 1.69 1.03
N ARG A 11 -12.45 2.45 0.22
CA ARG A 11 -13.65 1.92 -0.44
C ARG A 11 -13.33 0.85 -1.49
N LEU A 12 -12.17 0.92 -2.13
CA LEU A 12 -11.69 -0.13 -3.03
C LEU A 12 -11.35 -1.42 -2.29
N LEU A 13 -10.81 -1.31 -1.08
CA LEU A 13 -10.33 -2.43 -0.29
C LEU A 13 -11.41 -3.00 0.65
N LEU A 14 -12.43 -2.20 0.99
CA LEU A 14 -13.55 -2.56 1.86
C LEU A 14 -14.86 -2.40 1.10
N ASP A 15 -15.71 -3.43 1.13
CA ASP A 15 -17.06 -3.38 0.57
C ASP A 15 -18.08 -3.24 1.71
N ASP A 16 -17.97 -2.16 2.49
CA ASP A 16 -18.77 -1.90 3.68
C ASP A 16 -19.75 -0.71 3.52
N ASP A 17 -19.73 -0.04 2.37
CA ASP A 17 -20.63 1.09 2.05
C ASP A 17 -21.15 0.93 0.61
N PRO A 18 -22.31 0.28 0.43
CA PRO A 18 -22.84 0.00 -0.91
C PRO A 18 -23.04 1.24 -1.79
N ALA A 19 -23.44 2.38 -1.19
CA ALA A 19 -23.66 3.62 -1.94
C ALA A 19 -22.34 4.19 -2.47
N GLN A 20 -21.29 4.22 -1.65
CA GLN A 20 -19.97 4.67 -2.08
C GLN A 20 -19.34 3.71 -3.07
N SER A 21 -19.47 2.40 -2.85
CA SER A 21 -18.97 1.38 -3.78
C SER A 21 -19.62 1.52 -5.15
N ALA A 22 -20.93 1.72 -5.22
CA ALA A 22 -21.63 1.93 -6.48
C ALA A 22 -21.16 3.19 -7.21
N ARG A 23 -20.93 4.29 -6.49
CA ARG A 23 -20.42 5.55 -7.07
C ARG A 23 -19.00 5.35 -7.60
N MET A 24 -18.19 4.58 -6.90
CA MET A 24 -16.82 4.28 -7.31
C MET A 24 -16.78 3.39 -8.55
N ASP A 25 -17.60 2.35 -8.59
CA ASP A 25 -17.72 1.48 -9.76
C ASP A 25 -18.17 2.28 -10.99
N ALA A 26 -19.14 3.17 -10.82
CA ALA A 26 -19.60 4.04 -11.90
C ALA A 26 -18.49 4.97 -12.40
N TRP A 27 -17.70 5.53 -11.48
CA TRP A 27 -16.56 6.38 -11.84
C TRP A 27 -15.48 5.59 -12.57
N LEU A 28 -15.09 4.42 -12.05
CA LEU A 28 -14.09 3.56 -12.68
C LEU A 28 -14.49 3.17 -14.10
N ALA A 29 -15.76 2.93 -14.34
CA ALA A 29 -16.29 2.61 -15.67
C ALA A 29 -16.14 3.76 -16.68
N THR A 30 -15.94 5.00 -16.22
CA THR A 30 -15.71 6.15 -17.11
C THR A 30 -14.25 6.28 -17.56
N LEU A 31 -13.33 5.56 -16.92
CA LEU A 31 -11.91 5.65 -17.24
C LEU A 31 -11.55 4.85 -18.49
N PRO A 32 -10.54 5.30 -19.26
CA PRO A 32 -10.05 4.51 -20.38
C PRO A 32 -9.58 3.13 -19.92
N ALA A 33 -9.80 2.10 -20.76
CA ALA A 33 -9.37 0.73 -20.49
C ALA A 33 -7.87 0.53 -20.78
N THR A 34 -7.03 1.40 -20.24
CA THR A 34 -5.57 1.37 -20.39
C THR A 34 -4.90 1.34 -19.02
N ALA A 35 -3.64 0.90 -18.98
CA ALA A 35 -2.88 0.83 -17.74
C ALA A 35 -2.62 2.22 -17.13
N GLY A 36 -2.45 2.28 -15.81
CA GLY A 36 -1.98 3.45 -15.11
C GLY A 36 -2.97 4.61 -15.00
N GLN A 37 -4.27 4.34 -15.05
CA GLN A 37 -5.29 5.40 -14.99
C GLN A 37 -5.51 5.96 -13.59
N VAL A 38 -5.28 5.17 -12.55
CA VAL A 38 -5.51 5.55 -11.16
C VAL A 38 -4.20 5.50 -10.39
N HIS A 39 -3.75 6.66 -9.89
CA HIS A 39 -2.49 6.76 -9.16
C HIS A 39 -2.72 6.66 -7.66
N ILE A 40 -1.92 5.84 -7.01
CA ILE A 40 -1.92 5.64 -5.55
C ILE A 40 -0.55 6.05 -5.01
N ALA A 41 -0.52 7.14 -4.26
CA ALA A 41 0.71 7.61 -3.62
C ALA A 41 1.10 6.72 -2.44
N ASN A 42 2.40 6.67 -2.13
CA ASN A 42 2.90 5.88 -0.99
C ASN A 42 2.25 6.29 0.34
N VAL A 43 2.04 7.59 0.56
CA VAL A 43 1.38 8.07 1.78
C VAL A 43 -0.05 7.58 1.89
N VAL A 44 -0.76 7.46 0.78
CA VAL A 44 -2.13 6.92 0.72
C VAL A 44 -2.13 5.43 1.07
N LEU A 45 -1.20 4.66 0.51
CA LEU A 45 -1.04 3.24 0.85
C LEU A 45 -0.76 3.04 2.34
N ALA A 46 0.21 3.76 2.89
CA ALA A 46 0.60 3.65 4.28
C ALA A 46 -0.57 4.00 5.21
N GLU A 47 -1.26 5.09 4.93
CA GLU A 47 -2.40 5.55 5.72
C GLU A 47 -3.58 4.59 5.64
N ALA A 48 -3.88 4.06 4.45
CA ALA A 48 -4.97 3.11 4.26
C ALA A 48 -4.72 1.79 5.02
N VAL A 49 -3.52 1.23 4.93
CA VAL A 49 -3.18 -0.01 5.64
C VAL A 49 -3.23 0.21 7.15
N TRP A 50 -2.68 1.32 7.65
CA TRP A 50 -2.76 1.66 9.06
C TRP A 50 -4.21 1.77 9.54
N THR A 51 -5.07 2.42 8.77
CA THR A 51 -6.49 2.59 9.10
C THR A 51 -7.22 1.25 9.10
N LEU A 52 -6.95 0.38 8.13
CA LEU A 52 -7.54 -0.96 8.06
C LEU A 52 -7.20 -1.80 9.28
N ILE A 53 -5.98 -1.71 9.78
CA ILE A 53 -5.55 -2.44 10.98
C ILE A 53 -6.13 -1.79 12.24
N SER A 54 -5.97 -0.48 12.42
CA SER A 54 -6.27 0.21 13.68
C SER A 54 -7.76 0.47 13.89
N ALA A 55 -8.47 0.93 12.85
CA ALA A 55 -9.88 1.28 12.94
C ALA A 55 -10.82 0.14 12.54
N TYR A 56 -10.48 -0.60 11.49
CA TYR A 56 -11.31 -1.69 10.96
C TYR A 56 -10.90 -3.06 11.48
N LYS A 57 -9.82 -3.16 12.26
CA LYS A 57 -9.34 -4.40 12.88
C LYS A 57 -9.11 -5.53 11.88
N GLN A 58 -8.69 -5.19 10.67
CA GLN A 58 -8.38 -6.18 9.64
C GLN A 58 -7.07 -6.89 9.97
N PRO A 59 -7.04 -8.24 9.96
CA PRO A 59 -5.82 -8.98 10.20
C PRO A 59 -4.89 -8.92 8.98
N LYS A 60 -3.60 -9.08 9.21
CA LYS A 60 -2.59 -9.13 8.15
C LYS A 60 -2.95 -10.17 7.08
N ALA A 61 -3.48 -11.33 7.48
CA ALA A 61 -3.89 -12.40 6.57
C ALA A 61 -4.96 -11.96 5.57
N ALA A 62 -5.80 -10.98 5.90
CA ALA A 62 -6.77 -10.40 4.99
C ALA A 62 -6.17 -9.28 4.12
N LEU A 63 -5.22 -8.53 4.66
CA LEU A 63 -4.60 -7.39 3.97
C LEU A 63 -3.64 -7.83 2.87
N LEU A 64 -2.86 -8.88 3.09
CA LEU A 64 -1.86 -9.33 2.11
C LEU A 64 -2.47 -9.70 0.76
N PRO A 65 -3.55 -10.52 0.69
CA PRO A 65 -4.20 -10.79 -0.60
C PRO A 65 -4.76 -9.54 -1.27
N ALA A 66 -5.32 -8.61 -0.49
CA ALA A 66 -5.87 -7.36 -1.01
C ALA A 66 -4.79 -6.48 -1.63
N LEU A 67 -3.63 -6.34 -0.97
CA LEU A 67 -2.49 -5.60 -1.49
C LEU A 67 -1.89 -6.26 -2.74
N GLN A 68 -1.80 -7.58 -2.74
CA GLN A 68 -1.33 -8.34 -3.90
C GLN A 68 -2.27 -8.16 -5.10
N ALA A 69 -3.58 -8.20 -4.87
CA ALA A 69 -4.59 -7.96 -5.92
C ALA A 69 -4.47 -6.53 -6.49
N LEU A 70 -4.26 -5.55 -5.62
CA LEU A 70 -4.07 -4.16 -6.02
C LEU A 70 -2.83 -3.99 -6.91
N LEU A 71 -1.73 -4.64 -6.54
CA LEU A 71 -0.49 -4.65 -7.33
C LEU A 71 -0.64 -5.37 -8.67
N GLY A 72 -1.47 -6.39 -8.71
CA GLY A 72 -1.74 -7.19 -9.92
C GLY A 72 -2.68 -6.50 -10.92
N GLU A 73 -3.36 -5.42 -10.52
CA GLU A 73 -4.30 -4.73 -11.37
C GLU A 73 -3.61 -3.63 -12.20
N PRO A 74 -3.51 -3.78 -13.53
CA PRO A 74 -2.76 -2.82 -14.37
C PRO A 74 -3.32 -1.39 -14.36
N MET A 75 -4.57 -1.20 -13.98
CA MET A 75 -5.22 0.10 -13.88
C MET A 75 -4.50 1.02 -12.89
N PHE A 76 -3.91 0.46 -11.84
CA PHE A 76 -3.29 1.25 -10.78
C PHE A 76 -1.84 1.57 -11.08
N SER A 77 -1.48 2.84 -10.86
CA SER A 77 -0.14 3.37 -10.91
C SER A 77 0.35 3.64 -9.49
N PHE A 78 1.62 3.38 -9.22
CA PHE A 78 2.27 3.63 -7.93
C PHE A 78 3.48 4.53 -8.13
N GLU A 79 3.94 5.19 -7.08
CA GLU A 79 5.20 5.95 -7.15
C GLU A 79 6.37 5.06 -7.57
N ASN A 80 6.43 3.84 -7.02
CA ASN A 80 7.35 2.79 -7.44
C ASN A 80 6.70 1.43 -7.15
N ARG A 81 6.18 0.79 -8.18
CA ARG A 81 5.49 -0.51 -8.06
C ARG A 81 6.40 -1.59 -7.47
N ALA A 82 7.66 -1.63 -7.88
CA ALA A 82 8.60 -2.63 -7.38
C ALA A 82 8.90 -2.44 -5.88
N ALA A 83 9.00 -1.20 -5.42
CA ALA A 83 9.17 -0.90 -3.99
C ALA A 83 7.94 -1.30 -3.17
N VAL A 84 6.75 -1.04 -3.68
CA VAL A 84 5.50 -1.47 -3.01
C VAL A 84 5.43 -2.98 -2.94
N ALA A 85 5.75 -3.68 -4.03
CA ALA A 85 5.77 -5.14 -4.05
C ALA A 85 6.78 -5.71 -3.04
N ALA A 86 7.98 -5.14 -2.95
CA ALA A 86 8.99 -5.52 -1.96
C ALA A 86 8.49 -5.29 -0.53
N ALA A 87 7.81 -4.17 -0.28
CA ALA A 87 7.24 -3.87 1.04
C ALA A 87 6.14 -4.87 1.43
N VAL A 88 5.30 -5.26 0.50
CA VAL A 88 4.27 -6.29 0.74
C VAL A 88 4.92 -7.62 1.08
N ASP A 89 5.96 -8.02 0.34
CA ASP A 89 6.69 -9.27 0.60
C ASP A 89 7.35 -9.28 1.99
N THR A 90 8.03 -8.19 2.37
CA THR A 90 8.66 -8.11 3.70
C THR A 90 7.63 -8.01 4.81
N PHE A 91 6.51 -7.33 4.57
CA PHE A 91 5.43 -7.21 5.55
C PHE A 91 4.85 -8.58 5.95
N ALA A 92 4.79 -9.51 5.02
CA ALA A 92 4.26 -10.85 5.27
C ALA A 92 4.95 -11.55 6.45
N ALA A 93 6.26 -11.36 6.61
CA ALA A 93 7.07 -11.99 7.66
C ALA A 93 7.51 -11.02 8.77
N ALA A 94 7.26 -9.72 8.63
CA ALA A 94 7.76 -8.71 9.55
C ALA A 94 6.94 -8.65 10.85
N SER A 95 7.59 -8.24 11.93
CA SER A 95 6.92 -7.87 13.17
C SER A 95 6.56 -6.39 13.27
N CYS A 96 7.12 -5.56 12.39
CA CYS A 96 6.76 -4.14 12.26
C CYS A 96 5.61 -3.93 11.26
N GLY A 97 5.12 -2.70 11.17
CA GLY A 97 4.00 -2.34 10.31
C GLY A 97 4.36 -2.24 8.83
N PHE A 98 3.34 -2.20 7.99
CA PHE A 98 3.52 -2.05 6.54
C PHE A 98 4.23 -0.74 6.18
N SER A 99 3.89 0.37 6.84
CA SER A 99 4.54 1.66 6.58
C SER A 99 6.06 1.60 6.82
N ASP A 100 6.52 0.86 7.82
CA ASP A 100 7.94 0.65 8.08
C ASP A 100 8.60 -0.12 6.93
N CYS A 101 7.96 -1.17 6.45
CA CYS A 101 8.42 -1.93 5.29
C CYS A 101 8.49 -1.04 4.04
N LEU A 102 7.49 -0.18 3.84
CA LEU A 102 7.43 0.74 2.70
C LEU A 102 8.52 1.82 2.78
N ILE A 103 8.82 2.33 3.97
CA ILE A 103 9.93 3.27 4.18
C ILE A 103 11.24 2.65 3.73
N VAL A 104 11.56 1.46 4.21
CA VAL A 104 12.81 0.77 3.85
C VAL A 104 12.88 0.50 2.35
N ALA A 105 11.81 -0.04 1.76
CA ALA A 105 11.77 -0.34 0.33
C ALA A 105 11.90 0.94 -0.52
N SER A 106 11.24 2.02 -0.12
CA SER A 106 11.30 3.31 -0.82
C SER A 106 12.68 3.93 -0.74
N ASN A 107 13.34 3.85 0.42
CA ASN A 107 14.69 4.36 0.58
C ASN A 107 15.69 3.58 -0.28
N LEU A 108 15.60 2.27 -0.33
CA LEU A 108 16.43 1.45 -1.22
C LEU A 108 16.18 1.81 -2.69
N ALA A 109 14.93 1.98 -3.09
CA ALA A 109 14.57 2.40 -4.45
C ALA A 109 15.10 3.79 -4.81
N ALA A 110 15.23 4.68 -3.82
CA ALA A 110 15.81 6.00 -4.00
C ALA A 110 17.36 5.99 -4.07
N GLY A 111 17.98 4.84 -3.91
CA GLY A 111 19.44 4.69 -3.95
C GLY A 111 20.11 4.73 -2.58
N CYS A 112 19.35 4.72 -1.49
CA CYS A 112 19.92 4.65 -0.16
C CYS A 112 20.54 3.28 0.07
N ARG A 113 21.71 3.26 0.70
CA ARG A 113 22.38 2.00 1.08
C ARG A 113 21.60 1.24 2.15
N ALA A 114 20.96 1.96 3.06
CA ALA A 114 20.20 1.39 4.16
C ALA A 114 19.27 2.46 4.77
N THR A 115 18.36 2.02 5.62
CA THR A 115 17.56 2.88 6.50
C THR A 115 18.03 2.66 7.93
N VAL A 116 18.48 3.72 8.59
CA VAL A 116 18.83 3.67 10.02
C VAL A 116 17.58 3.91 10.86
N THR A 117 17.45 3.18 11.95
CA THR A 117 16.26 3.24 12.79
C THR A 117 16.57 2.93 14.26
N PHE A 118 15.85 3.59 15.17
CA PHE A 118 15.82 3.22 16.59
C PHE A 118 14.82 2.09 16.89
N ASP A 119 13.87 1.85 15.97
CA ASP A 119 12.82 0.84 16.16
C ASP A 119 13.39 -0.56 16.01
N LYS A 120 13.35 -1.34 17.10
CA LYS A 120 13.90 -2.70 17.12
C LYS A 120 13.21 -3.64 16.12
N ALA A 121 11.91 -3.49 15.94
CA ALA A 121 11.16 -4.32 14.99
C ALA A 121 11.55 -4.02 13.55
N MET A 122 11.86 -2.76 13.22
CA MET A 122 12.35 -2.38 11.90
C MET A 122 13.77 -2.87 11.62
N GLN A 123 14.61 -3.01 12.65
CA GLN A 123 16.00 -3.43 12.49
C GLN A 123 16.13 -4.85 11.91
N ASP A 124 15.10 -5.66 12.02
CA ASP A 124 15.06 -7.01 11.44
C ASP A 124 14.75 -7.01 9.94
N LEU A 125 14.32 -5.88 9.38
CA LEU A 125 14.04 -5.78 7.95
C LEU A 125 15.33 -5.79 7.13
N PRO A 126 15.37 -6.49 5.98
CA PRO A 126 16.47 -6.37 5.03
C PRO A 126 16.61 -4.92 4.58
N GLY A 127 17.81 -4.36 4.70
CA GLY A 127 18.07 -2.95 4.36
C GLY A 127 17.90 -1.98 5.50
N ALA A 128 17.54 -2.42 6.70
CA ALA A 128 17.55 -1.60 7.91
C ALA A 128 18.81 -1.82 8.73
N LEU A 129 19.24 -0.78 9.44
CA LEU A 129 20.38 -0.80 10.34
C LEU A 129 20.02 -0.13 11.67
N PRO A 130 20.49 -0.67 12.79
CA PRO A 130 20.30 -0.01 14.08
C PRO A 130 21.10 1.29 14.16
N LEU A 131 20.51 2.28 14.81
CA LEU A 131 21.20 3.51 15.14
C LEU A 131 21.58 3.51 16.62
#